data_c163ab529a749b741bfadba8b0d1d0bd
#
_entry.id   c163ab529a749b741bfadba8b0d1d0bd
#
_cell.length_a   1.000
_cell.length_b   1.000
_cell.length_c   1.000
_cell.angle_alpha   90.00
_cell.angle_beta   90.00
_cell.angle_gamma   90.00
#
_symmetry.space_group_name_H-M   'P 1'
#
loop_
_entity.id
_entity.type
_entity.pdbx_description
1 polymer ?
#
loop_
_entity_poly.entity_id
_entity_poly.type
_entity_poly.pdbx_seq_one_letter_code
_entity_poly.pdbx_strand_id
1 'polypeptide(L)'
;MVVRALANTEHPLLAHIIPMRRCNLACTYCNEFDDFSKPVPMEDMYRRIDKLGALGTSVVTISGGEPLLHPQLDDVIRRICANDMVAGLITNGYLLVAERIERLNRAGLEWLQISIDNVNPDEVSKKSLKVLDKKLQLLAEHADFHVNINSVVGAGIKHPQDALVIGKRAVELGFSSTIGIIHDGGGQLQPLADEERRIYHEMKRLEKRSFTRVNSFQDNIAKGKANEWRCRAGSRYLYICENGLVHYCSQQRGYPAIPLENYTREHLRREYLSEKSCAPHCTVSCVHQVSIFDSWRAPQHPSASQGSVPESPLVQIE
;
A
#
# COMPACT_ATOMS: atom_id res chain seq x y z
N MET A 1 -6.09 0.29 19.99
CA MET A 1 -5.33 -0.29 18.86
C MET A 1 -3.90 -0.66 19.24
N VAL A 2 -3.00 0.30 19.52
CA VAL A 2 -1.56 0.05 19.81
C VAL A 2 -1.34 -0.96 20.94
N VAL A 3 -2.06 -0.86 22.05
CA VAL A 3 -1.92 -1.79 23.20
C VAL A 3 -2.26 -3.24 22.80
N ARG A 4 -3.31 -3.45 22.00
CA ARG A 4 -3.65 -4.80 21.48
C ARG A 4 -2.55 -5.32 20.57
N ALA A 5 -2.00 -4.47 19.70
CA ALA A 5 -0.91 -4.82 18.79
C ALA A 5 0.35 -5.25 19.56
N LEU A 6 0.67 -4.57 20.65
CA LEU A 6 1.82 -4.91 21.50
C LEU A 6 1.57 -6.13 22.38
N ALA A 7 0.33 -6.40 22.77
CA ALA A 7 0.00 -7.51 23.65
C ALA A 7 -0.14 -8.86 22.92
N ASN A 8 -0.56 -8.86 21.65
CA ASN A 8 -0.95 -10.06 20.92
C ASN A 8 -0.42 -10.05 19.48
N THR A 9 0.31 -11.11 19.10
CA THR A 9 0.85 -11.31 17.75
C THR A 9 -0.15 -11.93 16.76
N GLU A 10 -1.29 -12.47 17.25
CA GLU A 10 -2.37 -13.03 16.43
C GLU A 10 -3.43 -12.00 16.04
N HIS A 11 -3.05 -10.74 16.01
CA HIS A 11 -3.89 -9.60 15.72
C HIS A 11 -3.41 -8.93 14.43
N PRO A 12 -4.13 -9.05 13.32
CA PRO A 12 -3.78 -8.32 12.10
C PRO A 12 -3.86 -6.81 12.33
N LEU A 13 -2.78 -6.10 12.00
CA LEU A 13 -2.74 -4.65 12.15
C LEU A 13 -3.34 -3.96 10.93
N LEU A 14 -3.04 -4.48 9.75
CA LEU A 14 -3.47 -3.91 8.48
C LEU A 14 -3.91 -5.02 7.54
N ALA A 15 -5.07 -4.85 6.94
CA ALA A 15 -5.52 -5.64 5.81
C ALA A 15 -5.73 -4.75 4.58
N HIS A 16 -5.20 -5.15 3.43
CA HIS A 16 -5.63 -4.61 2.15
C HIS A 16 -6.74 -5.48 1.60
N ILE A 17 -7.81 -4.86 1.11
CA ILE A 17 -8.94 -5.55 0.49
C ILE A 17 -9.18 -5.00 -0.91
N ILE A 18 -9.36 -5.90 -1.87
CA ILE A 18 -9.53 -5.58 -3.27
C ILE A 18 -10.99 -5.78 -3.67
N PRO A 19 -11.79 -4.70 -3.75
CA PRO A 19 -13.20 -4.81 -4.16
C PRO A 19 -13.36 -4.96 -5.67
N MET A 20 -12.29 -4.70 -6.45
CA MET A 20 -12.32 -4.70 -7.90
C MET A 20 -10.91 -4.57 -8.46
N ARG A 21 -10.60 -5.31 -9.53
CA ARG A 21 -9.33 -5.13 -10.28
C ARG A 21 -9.45 -4.11 -11.42
N ARG A 22 -10.66 -3.83 -11.88
CA ARG A 22 -10.85 -2.86 -12.94
C ARG A 22 -10.28 -1.51 -12.58
N CYS A 23 -9.52 -0.92 -13.50
CA CYS A 23 -8.95 0.41 -13.38
C CYS A 23 -9.27 1.25 -14.62
N ASN A 24 -9.38 2.55 -14.46
CA ASN A 24 -9.51 3.52 -15.55
C ASN A 24 -8.15 3.98 -16.10
N LEU A 25 -7.04 3.44 -15.57
CA LEU A 25 -5.67 3.70 -16.01
C LEU A 25 -4.92 2.39 -16.24
N ALA A 26 -3.94 2.40 -17.16
CA ALA A 26 -3.06 1.27 -17.47
C ALA A 26 -1.60 1.73 -17.29
N CYS A 27 -1.11 1.76 -16.03
CA CYS A 27 0.29 2.07 -15.73
C CYS A 27 1.15 0.85 -15.98
N THR A 28 2.29 1.00 -16.67
CA THR A 28 3.12 -0.13 -17.15
C THR A 28 3.74 -0.98 -16.04
N TYR A 29 3.93 -0.43 -14.84
CA TYR A 29 4.49 -1.13 -13.69
C TYR A 29 3.42 -1.77 -12.79
N CYS A 30 2.12 -1.57 -13.09
CA CYS A 30 1.04 -2.02 -12.21
C CYS A 30 0.65 -3.47 -12.51
N ASN A 31 0.64 -4.32 -11.49
CA ASN A 31 0.21 -5.71 -11.54
C ASN A 31 -1.19 -5.95 -10.94
N GLU A 32 -1.88 -4.87 -10.56
CA GLU A 32 -3.13 -4.93 -9.79
C GLU A 32 -4.37 -4.57 -10.62
N PHE A 33 -4.25 -4.33 -11.92
CA PHE A 33 -5.36 -3.84 -12.73
C PHE A 33 -5.75 -4.77 -13.87
N ASP A 34 -7.00 -4.66 -14.27
CA ASP A 34 -7.54 -5.08 -15.58
C ASP A 34 -8.58 -4.06 -16.05
N ASP A 35 -9.16 -4.28 -17.24
CA ASP A 35 -10.18 -3.41 -17.83
C ASP A 35 -11.56 -4.08 -17.94
N PHE A 36 -11.70 -5.34 -17.49
CA PHE A 36 -12.89 -6.16 -17.69
C PHE A 36 -13.58 -6.63 -16.40
N SER A 37 -12.88 -6.71 -15.25
CA SER A 37 -13.44 -7.23 -14.00
C SER A 37 -14.68 -6.46 -13.54
N LYS A 38 -15.63 -7.21 -12.98
CA LYS A 38 -16.79 -6.66 -12.29
C LYS A 38 -16.43 -6.38 -10.82
N PRO A 39 -17.14 -5.46 -10.16
CA PRO A 39 -17.05 -5.30 -8.72
C PRO A 39 -17.37 -6.61 -8.00
N VAL A 40 -16.66 -6.86 -6.91
CA VAL A 40 -17.00 -7.96 -5.98
C VAL A 40 -18.41 -7.71 -5.44
N PRO A 41 -19.31 -8.69 -5.43
CA PRO A 41 -20.66 -8.54 -4.89
C PRO A 41 -20.63 -8.05 -3.43
N MET A 42 -21.55 -7.15 -3.08
CA MET A 42 -21.56 -6.54 -1.74
C MET A 42 -21.74 -7.55 -0.61
N GLU A 43 -22.48 -8.61 -0.84
CA GLU A 43 -22.63 -9.70 0.13
C GLU A 43 -21.28 -10.36 0.46
N ASP A 44 -20.45 -10.59 -0.57
CA ASP A 44 -19.11 -11.13 -0.39
C ASP A 44 -18.21 -10.12 0.31
N MET A 45 -18.29 -8.82 -0.06
CA MET A 45 -17.56 -7.76 0.62
C MET A 45 -17.91 -7.70 2.11
N TYR A 46 -19.18 -7.75 2.47
CA TYR A 46 -19.63 -7.74 3.86
C TYR A 46 -19.09 -8.96 4.63
N ARG A 47 -19.21 -10.17 4.07
CA ARG A 47 -18.66 -11.39 4.70
C ARG A 47 -17.15 -11.25 4.95
N ARG A 48 -16.40 -10.72 3.98
CA ARG A 48 -14.95 -10.52 4.10
C ARG A 48 -14.61 -9.51 5.19
N ILE A 49 -15.32 -8.36 5.22
CA ILE A 49 -15.09 -7.32 6.23
C ILE A 49 -15.44 -7.83 7.63
N ASP A 50 -16.56 -8.53 7.79
CA ASP A 50 -16.96 -9.12 9.07
C ASP A 50 -15.95 -10.15 9.54
N LYS A 51 -15.42 -10.96 8.64
CA LYS A 51 -14.35 -11.92 8.96
C LYS A 51 -13.07 -11.23 9.42
N LEU A 52 -12.68 -10.12 8.79
CA LEU A 52 -11.54 -9.32 9.24
C LEU A 52 -11.78 -8.73 10.63
N GLY A 53 -12.98 -8.24 10.91
CA GLY A 53 -13.39 -7.80 12.25
C GLY A 53 -13.29 -8.91 13.28
N ALA A 54 -13.81 -10.12 12.97
CA ALA A 54 -13.73 -11.29 13.83
C ALA A 54 -12.29 -11.77 14.11
N LEU A 55 -11.35 -11.57 13.16
CA LEU A 55 -9.93 -11.80 13.36
C LEU A 55 -9.27 -10.71 14.23
N GLY A 56 -9.96 -9.59 14.46
CA GLY A 56 -9.49 -8.49 15.27
C GLY A 56 -8.62 -7.50 14.49
N THR A 57 -8.77 -7.41 13.19
CA THR A 57 -8.04 -6.47 12.34
C THR A 57 -8.24 -5.02 12.80
N SER A 58 -7.19 -4.21 12.79
CA SER A 58 -7.27 -2.82 13.24
C SER A 58 -7.57 -1.84 12.11
N VAL A 59 -6.94 -2.00 10.97
CA VAL A 59 -7.03 -1.10 9.82
C VAL A 59 -7.34 -1.91 8.57
N VAL A 60 -8.30 -1.46 7.79
CA VAL A 60 -8.59 -2.02 6.47
C VAL A 60 -8.40 -0.93 5.42
N THR A 61 -7.45 -1.14 4.51
CA THR A 61 -7.23 -0.25 3.38
C THR A 61 -7.81 -0.85 2.12
N ILE A 62 -8.70 -0.12 1.49
CA ILE A 62 -9.32 -0.48 0.21
C ILE A 62 -8.35 -0.08 -0.90
N SER A 63 -8.00 -1.03 -1.76
CA SER A 63 -7.07 -0.83 -2.88
C SER A 63 -7.52 -1.65 -4.08
N GLY A 64 -6.65 -1.94 -5.04
CA GLY A 64 -6.91 -2.78 -6.21
C GLY A 64 -6.61 -2.06 -7.50
N GLY A 65 -7.48 -2.19 -8.52
CA GLY A 65 -7.46 -1.34 -9.70
C GLY A 65 -7.77 0.10 -9.31
N GLU A 66 -9.00 0.57 -9.54
CA GLU A 66 -9.44 1.88 -9.04
C GLU A 66 -10.70 1.73 -8.17
N PRO A 67 -10.58 1.81 -6.85
CA PRO A 67 -11.72 1.61 -5.94
C PRO A 67 -12.88 2.61 -6.15
N LEU A 68 -12.60 3.83 -6.61
CA LEU A 68 -13.65 4.83 -6.89
C LEU A 68 -14.58 4.42 -8.04
N LEU A 69 -14.24 3.41 -8.82
CA LEU A 69 -15.14 2.79 -9.80
C LEU A 69 -16.18 1.88 -9.13
N HIS A 70 -15.94 1.43 -7.90
CA HIS A 70 -16.89 0.56 -7.21
C HIS A 70 -18.17 1.34 -6.88
N PRO A 71 -19.37 0.90 -7.34
CA PRO A 71 -20.60 1.69 -7.21
C PRO A 71 -21.05 1.89 -5.77
N GLN A 72 -20.70 0.95 -4.88
CA GLN A 72 -21.10 0.93 -3.47
C GLN A 72 -19.90 1.06 -2.52
N LEU A 73 -18.87 1.80 -2.93
CA LEU A 73 -17.65 2.01 -2.11
C LEU A 73 -17.97 2.59 -0.73
N ASP A 74 -18.94 3.51 -0.66
CA ASP A 74 -19.36 4.15 0.60
C ASP A 74 -19.89 3.10 1.60
N ASP A 75 -20.62 2.09 1.11
CA ASP A 75 -21.16 1.01 1.96
C ASP A 75 -20.03 0.07 2.44
N VAL A 76 -19.02 -0.16 1.60
CA VAL A 76 -17.80 -0.88 2.01
C VAL A 76 -17.11 -0.16 3.16
N ILE A 77 -16.92 1.17 3.06
CA ILE A 77 -16.30 1.99 4.11
C ILE A 77 -17.15 1.95 5.40
N ARG A 78 -18.46 2.16 5.30
CA ARG A 78 -19.36 2.08 6.47
C ARG A 78 -19.31 0.72 7.16
N ARG A 79 -19.22 -0.39 6.38
CA ARG A 79 -19.11 -1.72 6.95
C ARG A 79 -17.80 -1.93 7.70
N ILE A 80 -16.69 -1.38 7.21
CA ILE A 80 -15.39 -1.40 7.91
C ILE A 80 -15.51 -0.67 9.24
N CYS A 81 -16.07 0.55 9.24
CA CYS A 81 -16.26 1.35 10.46
C CYS A 81 -17.22 0.68 11.45
N ALA A 82 -18.28 0.04 10.96
CA ALA A 82 -19.26 -0.69 11.80
C ALA A 82 -18.65 -1.93 12.49
N ASN A 83 -17.49 -2.41 12.05
CA ASN A 83 -16.70 -3.46 12.69
C ASN A 83 -15.56 -2.90 13.58
N ASP A 84 -15.63 -1.64 14.01
CA ASP A 84 -14.62 -0.96 14.83
C ASP A 84 -13.21 -0.94 14.20
N MET A 85 -13.13 -0.98 12.88
CA MET A 85 -11.88 -0.90 12.11
C MET A 85 -11.74 0.49 11.47
N VAL A 86 -10.50 0.94 11.35
CA VAL A 86 -10.15 2.18 10.62
C VAL A 86 -10.21 1.91 9.12
N ALA A 87 -10.92 2.77 8.38
CA ALA A 87 -11.03 2.67 6.94
C ALA A 87 -10.01 3.57 6.23
N GLY A 88 -9.17 2.96 5.39
CA GLY A 88 -8.26 3.64 4.47
C GLY A 88 -8.64 3.40 3.01
N LEU A 89 -8.21 4.29 2.13
CA LEU A 89 -8.43 4.19 0.69
C LEU A 89 -7.17 4.58 -0.09
N ILE A 90 -6.78 3.76 -1.07
CA ILE A 90 -5.72 4.08 -2.04
C ILE A 90 -6.40 4.26 -3.40
N THR A 91 -6.17 5.40 -4.06
CA THR A 91 -6.80 5.74 -5.33
C THR A 91 -5.84 6.46 -6.27
N ASN A 92 -6.11 6.42 -7.56
CA ASN A 92 -5.45 7.27 -8.54
C ASN A 92 -6.02 8.71 -8.57
N GLY A 93 -7.13 8.97 -7.88
CA GLY A 93 -7.72 10.30 -7.71
C GLY A 93 -8.51 10.85 -8.89
N TYR A 94 -8.52 10.21 -10.04
CA TYR A 94 -9.15 10.75 -11.27
C TYR A 94 -10.65 10.99 -11.15
N LEU A 95 -11.34 10.19 -10.33
CA LEU A 95 -12.79 10.24 -10.15
C LEU A 95 -13.23 11.10 -8.95
N LEU A 96 -12.30 11.80 -8.31
CA LEU A 96 -12.61 12.71 -7.21
C LEU A 96 -13.31 13.97 -7.73
N VAL A 97 -14.43 14.28 -7.12
CA VAL A 97 -15.19 15.53 -7.23
C VAL A 97 -15.70 15.88 -5.82
N ALA A 98 -16.09 17.14 -5.57
CA ALA A 98 -16.52 17.59 -4.24
C ALA A 98 -17.59 16.67 -3.61
N GLU A 99 -18.63 16.34 -4.36
CA GLU A 99 -19.70 15.42 -3.90
C GLU A 99 -19.14 14.04 -3.47
N ARG A 100 -18.18 13.49 -4.23
CA ARG A 100 -17.56 12.19 -3.87
C ARG A 100 -16.75 12.32 -2.58
N ILE A 101 -16.01 13.41 -2.39
CA ILE A 101 -15.23 13.66 -1.17
C ILE A 101 -16.17 13.76 0.05
N GLU A 102 -17.25 14.51 -0.05
CA GLU A 102 -18.26 14.60 1.01
C GLU A 102 -18.94 13.25 1.32
N ARG A 103 -19.16 12.42 0.30
CA ARG A 103 -19.67 11.05 0.51
C ARG A 103 -18.67 10.18 1.26
N LEU A 104 -17.37 10.28 0.97
CA LEU A 104 -16.32 9.57 1.69
C LEU A 104 -16.22 10.03 3.15
N ASN A 105 -16.37 11.36 3.43
CA ASN A 105 -16.47 11.90 4.79
C ASN A 105 -17.64 11.25 5.56
N ARG A 106 -18.84 11.30 4.97
CA ARG A 106 -20.06 10.72 5.59
C ARG A 106 -19.99 9.20 5.75
N ALA A 107 -19.18 8.51 4.94
CA ALA A 107 -18.97 7.07 5.07
C ALA A 107 -18.03 6.70 6.21
N GLY A 108 -17.24 7.65 6.73
CA GLY A 108 -16.30 7.45 7.82
C GLY A 108 -14.88 7.08 7.35
N LEU A 109 -14.49 7.52 6.15
CA LEU A 109 -13.10 7.38 5.72
C LEU A 109 -12.19 8.18 6.65
N GLU A 110 -11.08 7.57 7.11
CA GLU A 110 -10.12 8.25 7.97
C GLU A 110 -8.82 8.59 7.27
N TRP A 111 -8.48 7.84 6.22
CA TRP A 111 -7.21 8.01 5.53
C TRP A 111 -7.33 7.77 4.03
N LEU A 112 -6.80 8.70 3.23
CA LEU A 112 -6.73 8.61 1.78
C LEU A 112 -5.28 8.72 1.30
N GLN A 113 -4.86 7.80 0.43
CA GLN A 113 -3.62 7.96 -0.33
C GLN A 113 -3.91 8.14 -1.81
N ILE A 114 -3.30 9.15 -2.41
CA ILE A 114 -3.28 9.33 -3.87
C ILE A 114 -1.86 9.08 -4.37
N SER A 115 -1.75 8.26 -5.41
CA SER A 115 -0.49 8.03 -6.12
C SER A 115 -0.35 9.05 -7.24
N ILE A 116 0.74 9.83 -7.25
CA ILE A 116 1.09 10.76 -8.32
C ILE A 116 2.55 10.55 -8.67
N ASP A 117 2.82 10.17 -9.91
CA ASP A 117 4.15 9.73 -10.31
C ASP A 117 4.92 10.79 -11.09
N ASN A 118 4.20 11.63 -11.86
CA ASN A 118 4.79 12.61 -12.79
C ASN A 118 4.12 13.99 -12.64
N VAL A 119 4.78 15.04 -13.07
CA VAL A 119 4.15 16.36 -13.25
C VAL A 119 3.25 16.36 -14.48
N ASN A 120 3.73 15.82 -15.60
CA ASN A 120 2.96 15.60 -16.82
C ASN A 120 2.74 14.10 -17.07
N PRO A 121 1.60 13.70 -17.68
CA PRO A 121 1.38 12.29 -17.99
C PRO A 121 2.35 11.81 -19.08
N ASP A 122 2.83 10.58 -18.94
CA ASP A 122 3.68 9.92 -19.93
C ASP A 122 3.16 8.51 -20.27
N GLU A 123 3.95 7.72 -21.00
CA GLU A 123 3.58 6.34 -21.37
C GLU A 123 3.73 5.36 -20.20
N VAL A 124 4.52 5.66 -19.16
CA VAL A 124 4.73 4.80 -17.99
C VAL A 124 3.59 4.97 -17.01
N SER A 125 3.19 6.21 -16.74
CA SER A 125 2.10 6.52 -15.83
C SER A 125 1.28 7.73 -16.28
N LYS A 126 -0.04 7.61 -16.21
CA LYS A 126 -0.98 8.71 -16.42
C LYS A 126 -1.28 9.50 -15.15
N LYS A 127 -0.84 9.02 -13.98
CA LYS A 127 -1.05 9.68 -12.68
C LYS A 127 -0.14 10.92 -12.56
N SER A 128 -0.66 12.06 -12.97
CA SER A 128 0.12 13.29 -13.07
C SER A 128 -0.48 14.45 -12.28
N LEU A 129 0.40 15.30 -11.74
CA LEU A 129 0.02 16.49 -11.00
C LEU A 129 -0.83 17.44 -11.85
N LYS A 130 -0.47 17.62 -13.13
CA LYS A 130 -1.21 18.48 -14.07
C LYS A 130 -2.70 18.12 -14.16
N VAL A 131 -3.03 16.84 -14.13
CA VAL A 131 -4.43 16.38 -14.19
C VAL A 131 -5.09 16.44 -12.83
N LEU A 132 -4.34 16.18 -11.76
CA LEU A 132 -4.88 15.99 -10.43
C LEU A 132 -4.89 17.27 -9.56
N ASP A 133 -4.15 18.33 -9.88
CA ASP A 133 -4.00 19.51 -9.02
C ASP A 133 -5.33 20.12 -8.59
N LYS A 134 -6.29 20.27 -9.51
CA LYS A 134 -7.64 20.77 -9.17
C LYS A 134 -8.39 19.84 -8.19
N LYS A 135 -8.15 18.53 -8.28
CA LYS A 135 -8.74 17.55 -7.37
C LYS A 135 -8.09 17.55 -6.00
N LEU A 136 -6.78 17.85 -5.96
CA LEU A 136 -6.07 18.07 -4.71
C LEU A 136 -6.58 19.33 -3.99
N GLN A 137 -6.90 20.41 -4.73
CA GLN A 137 -7.52 21.60 -4.16
C GLN A 137 -8.89 21.29 -3.57
N LEU A 138 -9.74 20.53 -4.28
CA LEU A 138 -11.02 20.07 -3.74
C LEU A 138 -10.86 19.23 -2.47
N LEU A 139 -9.85 18.38 -2.39
CA LEU A 139 -9.55 17.63 -1.18
C LEU A 139 -9.13 18.56 -0.03
N ALA A 140 -8.33 19.59 -0.29
CA ALA A 140 -7.94 20.55 0.73
C ALA A 140 -9.13 21.37 1.27
N GLU A 141 -10.17 21.58 0.44
CA GLU A 141 -11.38 22.31 0.82
C GLU A 141 -12.43 21.45 1.54
N HIS A 142 -12.54 20.17 1.15
CA HIS A 142 -13.71 19.35 1.53
C HIS A 142 -13.39 18.10 2.35
N ALA A 143 -12.14 17.65 2.42
CA ALA A 143 -11.83 16.39 3.09
C ALA A 143 -11.71 16.56 4.61
N ASP A 144 -12.45 15.73 5.36
CA ASP A 144 -12.34 15.63 6.82
C ASP A 144 -11.35 14.54 7.25
N PHE A 145 -10.85 13.75 6.31
CA PHE A 145 -9.90 12.65 6.51
C PHE A 145 -8.47 13.08 6.17
N HIS A 146 -7.50 12.32 6.70
CA HIS A 146 -6.10 12.56 6.38
C HIS A 146 -5.77 12.20 4.92
N VAL A 147 -5.06 13.10 4.23
CA VAL A 147 -4.64 12.91 2.83
C VAL A 147 -3.11 12.76 2.77
N ASN A 148 -2.66 11.71 2.08
CA ASN A 148 -1.25 11.47 1.76
C ASN A 148 -1.05 11.39 0.25
N ILE A 149 -0.07 12.11 -0.26
CA ILE A 149 0.35 12.01 -1.65
C ILE A 149 1.60 11.13 -1.72
N ASN A 150 1.50 10.03 -2.46
CA ASN A 150 2.61 9.11 -2.64
C ASN A 150 3.19 9.22 -4.04
N SER A 151 4.49 9.49 -4.14
CA SER A 151 5.26 9.46 -5.37
C SER A 151 6.19 8.25 -5.38
N VAL A 152 6.78 7.94 -6.53
CA VAL A 152 7.68 6.81 -6.69
C VAL A 152 8.97 7.19 -7.40
N VAL A 153 10.04 6.41 -7.14
CA VAL A 153 11.32 6.47 -7.86
C VAL A 153 11.80 5.06 -8.18
N GLY A 154 12.67 4.95 -9.15
CA GLY A 154 13.17 3.66 -9.67
C GLY A 154 12.33 3.13 -10.84
N ALA A 155 12.61 1.91 -11.26
CA ALA A 155 11.85 1.15 -12.26
C ALA A 155 11.56 1.89 -13.58
N GLY A 156 12.50 2.72 -14.04
CA GLY A 156 12.36 3.42 -15.31
C GLY A 156 11.47 4.67 -15.29
N ILE A 157 11.20 5.22 -14.10
CA ILE A 157 10.60 6.55 -13.98
C ILE A 157 11.50 7.56 -14.69
N LYS A 158 10.98 8.22 -15.74
CA LYS A 158 11.77 9.09 -16.62
C LYS A 158 12.17 10.42 -15.99
N HIS A 159 11.34 10.93 -15.10
CA HIS A 159 11.49 12.25 -14.48
C HIS A 159 11.44 12.13 -12.95
N PRO A 160 12.46 11.53 -12.31
CA PRO A 160 12.43 11.31 -10.86
C PRO A 160 12.35 12.63 -10.06
N GLN A 161 12.82 13.76 -10.62
CA GLN A 161 12.71 15.11 -10.03
C GLN A 161 11.26 15.57 -9.85
N ASP A 162 10.30 15.02 -10.61
CA ASP A 162 8.88 15.35 -10.50
C ASP A 162 8.34 15.03 -9.10
N ALA A 163 8.89 14.01 -8.43
CA ALA A 163 8.53 13.67 -7.07
C ALA A 163 8.70 14.85 -6.09
N LEU A 164 9.75 15.67 -6.26
CA LEU A 164 9.98 16.86 -5.42
C LEU A 164 8.94 17.95 -5.67
N VAL A 165 8.52 18.14 -6.92
CA VAL A 165 7.48 19.12 -7.28
C VAL A 165 6.15 18.68 -6.68
N ILE A 166 5.81 17.39 -6.82
CA ILE A 166 4.59 16.80 -6.29
C ILE A 166 4.58 16.88 -4.75
N GLY A 167 5.70 16.51 -4.11
CA GLY A 167 5.83 16.56 -2.66
C GLY A 167 5.69 17.96 -2.08
N LYS A 168 6.31 18.98 -2.71
CA LYS A 168 6.15 20.38 -2.31
C LYS A 168 4.69 20.81 -2.44
N ARG A 169 4.05 20.47 -3.55
CA ARG A 169 2.64 20.80 -3.77
C ARG A 169 1.72 20.15 -2.74
N ALA A 170 1.98 18.91 -2.36
CA ALA A 170 1.24 18.22 -1.31
C ALA A 170 1.35 18.96 0.03
N VAL A 171 2.56 19.37 0.43
CA VAL A 171 2.81 20.11 1.67
C VAL A 171 2.14 21.49 1.65
N GLU A 172 2.18 22.21 0.52
CA GLU A 172 1.48 23.51 0.34
C GLU A 172 -0.02 23.38 0.58
N LEU A 173 -0.62 22.25 0.20
CA LEU A 173 -2.05 21.95 0.43
C LEU A 173 -2.36 21.38 1.80
N GLY A 174 -1.37 21.27 2.69
CA GLY A 174 -1.52 20.72 4.04
C GLY A 174 -1.54 19.19 4.11
N PHE A 175 -1.18 18.50 3.04
CA PHE A 175 -1.14 17.03 2.98
C PHE A 175 0.22 16.48 3.41
N SER A 176 0.22 15.22 3.84
CA SER A 176 1.47 14.48 3.97
C SER A 176 1.97 14.01 2.60
N SER A 177 3.27 13.81 2.48
CA SER A 177 3.90 13.30 1.26
C SER A 177 4.83 12.14 1.58
N THR A 178 4.77 11.10 0.75
CA THR A 178 5.63 9.93 0.85
C THR A 178 6.27 9.62 -0.50
N ILE A 179 7.39 8.90 -0.47
CA ILE A 179 8.05 8.40 -1.66
C ILE A 179 8.34 6.91 -1.49
N GLY A 180 8.01 6.13 -2.51
CA GLY A 180 8.28 4.70 -2.59
C GLY A 180 9.35 4.37 -3.63
N ILE A 181 10.17 3.36 -3.36
CA ILE A 181 11.04 2.74 -4.36
C ILE A 181 10.26 1.58 -4.96
N ILE A 182 10.18 1.54 -6.29
CA ILE A 182 9.41 0.50 -6.99
C ILE A 182 10.30 -0.43 -7.81
N HIS A 183 9.77 -1.63 -8.09
CA HIS A 183 10.34 -2.61 -9.00
C HIS A 183 10.10 -2.20 -10.45
N ASP A 184 10.91 -2.74 -11.36
CA ASP A 184 10.63 -2.66 -12.79
C ASP A 184 9.44 -3.55 -13.20
N GLY A 185 9.04 -3.50 -14.47
CA GLY A 185 7.94 -4.28 -15.01
C GLY A 185 8.12 -5.80 -14.92
N GLY A 186 9.36 -6.28 -14.73
CA GLY A 186 9.68 -7.68 -14.48
C GLY A 186 9.71 -8.07 -12.99
N GLY A 187 9.33 -7.14 -12.09
CA GLY A 187 9.33 -7.37 -10.65
C GLY A 187 10.74 -7.35 -10.03
N GLN A 188 11.76 -6.84 -10.75
CA GLN A 188 13.11 -6.75 -10.25
C GLN A 188 13.41 -5.40 -9.65
N LEU A 189 14.07 -5.39 -8.49
CA LEU A 189 14.58 -4.18 -7.86
C LEU A 189 15.90 -3.78 -8.50
N GLN A 190 15.92 -2.63 -9.15
CA GLN A 190 17.13 -2.03 -9.68
C GLN A 190 17.73 -1.04 -8.66
N PRO A 191 19.09 -0.99 -8.52
CA PRO A 191 19.73 0.04 -7.72
C PRO A 191 19.35 1.44 -8.23
N LEU A 192 19.02 2.35 -7.33
CA LEU A 192 18.73 3.73 -7.71
C LEU A 192 20.00 4.42 -8.27
N ALA A 193 19.84 5.17 -9.33
CA ALA A 193 20.85 6.09 -9.83
C ALA A 193 21.16 7.19 -8.80
N ASP A 194 22.28 7.88 -8.94
CA ASP A 194 22.72 8.95 -8.00
C ASP A 194 21.68 10.07 -7.86
N GLU A 195 21.08 10.47 -8.99
CA GLU A 195 20.02 11.48 -8.98
C GLU A 195 18.76 10.99 -8.26
N GLU A 196 18.32 9.75 -8.49
CA GLU A 196 17.16 9.17 -7.82
C GLU A 196 17.39 9.06 -6.31
N ARG A 197 18.60 8.67 -5.89
CA ARG A 197 18.99 8.64 -4.46
C ARG A 197 18.94 10.03 -3.84
N ARG A 198 19.45 11.06 -4.54
CA ARG A 198 19.39 12.44 -4.08
C ARG A 198 17.94 12.88 -3.88
N ILE A 199 17.08 12.66 -4.87
CA ILE A 199 15.65 13.00 -4.82
C ILE A 199 14.96 12.27 -3.67
N TYR A 200 15.18 10.96 -3.53
CA TYR A 200 14.65 10.18 -2.42
C TYR A 200 15.00 10.81 -1.06
N HIS A 201 16.26 11.20 -0.85
CA HIS A 201 16.69 11.82 0.40
C HIS A 201 16.14 13.25 0.59
N GLU A 202 15.98 14.03 -0.48
CA GLU A 202 15.36 15.36 -0.42
C GLU A 202 13.88 15.24 -0.05
N MET A 203 13.14 14.31 -0.63
CA MET A 203 11.75 14.03 -0.29
C MET A 203 11.58 13.70 1.20
N LYS A 204 12.48 12.92 1.78
CA LYS A 204 12.47 12.61 3.22
C LYS A 204 12.66 13.83 4.12
N ARG A 205 13.19 14.93 3.59
CA ARG A 205 13.44 16.16 4.33
C ARG A 205 12.35 17.22 4.16
N LEU A 206 11.46 17.07 3.15
CA LEU A 206 10.44 18.06 2.84
C LEU A 206 9.53 18.35 4.02
N GLU A 207 9.22 17.35 4.83
CA GLU A 207 8.30 17.51 5.95
C GLU A 207 8.82 16.82 7.21
N LYS A 208 8.81 17.55 8.35
CA LYS A 208 9.23 17.00 9.65
C LYS A 208 8.28 15.91 10.17
N ARG A 209 7.02 15.90 9.74
CA ARG A 209 5.97 14.95 10.15
C ARG A 209 5.72 13.85 9.14
N SER A 210 6.46 13.82 8.04
CA SER A 210 6.25 12.86 6.95
C SER A 210 6.45 11.41 7.41
N PHE A 211 5.51 10.56 7.07
CA PHE A 211 5.62 9.10 7.20
C PHE A 211 6.84 8.51 6.46
N THR A 212 7.42 9.25 5.53
CA THR A 212 8.67 8.88 4.83
C THR A 212 9.83 8.68 5.81
N ARG A 213 9.82 9.34 6.97
CA ARG A 213 10.84 9.14 8.01
C ARG A 213 10.72 7.78 8.70
N VAL A 214 9.51 7.23 8.78
CA VAL A 214 9.26 5.90 9.35
C VAL A 214 9.68 4.79 8.38
N ASN A 215 9.84 5.11 7.08
CA ASN A 215 10.28 4.20 6.04
C ASN A 215 11.82 4.08 5.96
N SER A 216 12.52 4.00 7.09
CA SER A 216 13.99 3.90 7.13
C SER A 216 14.54 2.65 6.41
N PHE A 217 13.74 1.60 6.28
CA PHE A 217 14.11 0.41 5.52
C PHE A 217 14.40 0.71 4.04
N GLN A 218 13.73 1.69 3.45
CA GLN A 218 13.99 2.09 2.07
C GLN A 218 15.36 2.75 1.91
N ASP A 219 16.00 3.25 2.97
CA ASP A 219 17.35 3.80 2.91
C ASP A 219 18.40 2.76 2.53
N ASN A 220 18.21 1.50 2.96
CA ASN A 220 19.05 0.39 2.54
C ASN A 220 18.77 0.00 1.09
N ILE A 221 17.49 -0.09 0.74
CA ILE A 221 17.05 -0.39 -0.64
C ILE A 221 17.60 0.66 -1.62
N ALA A 222 17.52 1.96 -1.29
CA ALA A 222 18.09 3.04 -2.09
C ALA A 222 19.60 2.92 -2.33
N LYS A 223 20.30 2.23 -1.43
CA LYS A 223 21.75 1.94 -1.52
C LYS A 223 22.04 0.56 -2.13
N GLY A 224 21.02 -0.15 -2.60
CA GLY A 224 21.17 -1.53 -3.09
C GLY A 224 21.51 -2.55 -1.99
N LYS A 225 21.22 -2.23 -0.72
CA LYS A 225 21.51 -3.09 0.43
C LYS A 225 20.28 -3.82 0.91
N ALA A 226 20.45 -5.06 1.32
CA ALA A 226 19.43 -5.85 1.99
C ALA A 226 19.04 -5.28 3.35
N ASN A 227 17.80 -5.49 3.74
CA ASN A 227 17.32 -5.21 5.09
C ASN A 227 17.33 -6.48 5.95
N GLU A 228 17.65 -6.32 7.22
CA GLU A 228 17.54 -7.37 8.23
C GLU A 228 16.23 -7.19 9.01
N TRP A 229 15.20 -7.94 8.65
CA TRP A 229 13.89 -7.91 9.31
C TRP A 229 13.07 -9.16 9.03
N ARG A 230 12.06 -9.41 9.84
CA ARG A 230 11.09 -10.47 9.60
C ARG A 230 9.78 -9.92 9.02
N CYS A 231 9.46 -10.36 7.81
CA CYS A 231 8.19 -10.04 7.18
C CYS A 231 7.04 -10.76 7.91
N ARG A 232 6.03 -9.98 8.35
CA ARG A 232 4.83 -10.50 9.03
C ARG A 232 3.61 -10.55 8.11
N ALA A 233 3.82 -10.64 6.80
CA ALA A 233 2.77 -10.87 5.82
C ALA A 233 2.09 -12.23 6.06
N GLY A 234 0.77 -12.27 5.89
CA GLY A 234 -0.07 -13.40 6.27
C GLY A 234 -0.45 -13.41 7.76
N SER A 235 0.12 -12.51 8.57
CA SER A 235 -0.19 -12.41 10.00
C SER A 235 -0.56 -10.97 10.41
N ARG A 236 0.43 -10.08 10.57
CA ARG A 236 0.19 -8.67 10.92
C ARG A 236 -0.33 -7.86 9.74
N TYR A 237 0.00 -8.28 8.54
CA TYR A 237 -0.51 -7.75 7.29
C TYR A 237 -1.22 -8.85 6.52
N LEU A 238 -2.43 -8.55 6.04
CA LEU A 238 -3.21 -9.44 5.18
C LEU A 238 -3.50 -8.73 3.85
N TYR A 239 -3.38 -9.45 2.76
CA TYR A 239 -3.81 -8.99 1.45
C TYR A 239 -4.94 -9.88 0.95
N ILE A 240 -6.14 -9.33 0.80
CA ILE A 240 -7.34 -10.06 0.38
C ILE A 240 -7.66 -9.66 -1.05
N CYS A 241 -7.43 -10.59 -1.99
CA CYS A 241 -7.68 -10.33 -3.41
C CYS A 241 -9.18 -10.34 -3.75
N GLU A 242 -9.49 -9.99 -4.97
CA GLU A 242 -10.84 -9.95 -5.53
C GLU A 242 -11.61 -11.28 -5.44
N ASN A 243 -10.87 -12.41 -5.42
CA ASN A 243 -11.45 -13.75 -5.26
C ASN A 243 -11.62 -14.16 -3.77
N GLY A 244 -11.28 -13.28 -2.83
CA GLY A 244 -11.39 -13.55 -1.39
C GLY A 244 -10.29 -14.43 -0.82
N LEU A 245 -9.20 -14.62 -1.54
CA LEU A 245 -8.03 -15.35 -1.06
C LEU A 245 -7.11 -14.41 -0.27
N VAL A 246 -6.55 -14.92 0.81
CA VAL A 246 -5.49 -14.24 1.59
C VAL A 246 -4.15 -14.54 0.93
N HIS A 247 -3.44 -13.48 0.57
CA HIS A 247 -2.06 -13.56 0.09
C HIS A 247 -1.11 -12.82 1.03
N TYR A 248 0.20 -13.03 0.88
CA TYR A 248 1.20 -12.29 1.65
C TYR A 248 1.16 -10.79 1.35
N CYS A 249 1.20 -10.41 0.09
CA CYS A 249 1.06 -9.03 -0.38
C CYS A 249 0.76 -9.00 -1.89
N SER A 250 0.64 -7.82 -2.47
CA SER A 250 0.42 -7.65 -3.91
C SER A 250 1.53 -8.27 -4.77
N GLN A 251 2.78 -8.29 -4.28
CA GLN A 251 3.94 -8.86 -4.97
C GLN A 251 4.09 -10.38 -4.78
N GLN A 252 3.34 -10.97 -3.85
CA GLN A 252 3.38 -12.40 -3.53
C GLN A 252 1.96 -12.99 -3.56
N ARG A 253 1.24 -12.69 -4.63
CA ARG A 253 -0.04 -13.36 -4.92
C ARG A 253 0.21 -14.85 -5.16
N GLY A 254 -0.74 -15.68 -4.74
CA GLY A 254 -0.58 -17.16 -4.78
C GLY A 254 -0.12 -17.77 -3.47
N TYR A 255 0.41 -16.99 -2.53
CA TYR A 255 0.89 -17.47 -1.22
C TYR A 255 0.29 -16.67 -0.07
N PRO A 256 -0.31 -17.31 0.96
CA PRO A 256 -0.64 -18.74 1.09
C PRO A 256 -1.86 -19.16 0.23
N ALA A 257 -2.59 -18.24 -0.39
CA ALA A 257 -3.75 -18.45 -1.25
C ALA A 257 -4.92 -19.21 -0.53
N ILE A 258 -5.13 -18.90 0.74
CA ILE A 258 -6.19 -19.52 1.54
C ILE A 258 -7.45 -18.64 1.48
N PRO A 259 -8.66 -19.20 1.25
CA PRO A 259 -9.89 -18.43 1.34
C PRO A 259 -10.01 -17.74 2.71
N LEU A 260 -10.35 -16.44 2.73
CA LEU A 260 -10.43 -15.65 3.97
C LEU A 260 -11.45 -16.26 4.96
N GLU A 261 -12.53 -16.83 4.48
CA GLU A 261 -13.54 -17.52 5.31
C GLU A 261 -12.93 -18.65 6.15
N ASN A 262 -11.94 -19.35 5.58
CA ASN A 262 -11.21 -20.45 6.22
C ASN A 262 -9.96 -19.98 6.97
N TYR A 263 -9.62 -18.68 6.90
CA TYR A 263 -8.44 -18.14 7.54
C TYR A 263 -8.65 -17.99 9.05
N THR A 264 -7.83 -18.64 9.86
CA THR A 264 -7.97 -18.75 11.30
C THR A 264 -6.78 -18.15 12.04
N ARG A 265 -6.88 -18.06 13.38
CA ARG A 265 -5.75 -17.62 14.22
C ARG A 265 -4.56 -18.58 14.14
N GLU A 266 -4.78 -19.85 13.84
CA GLU A 266 -3.71 -20.81 13.61
C GLU A 266 -2.88 -20.43 12.37
N HIS A 267 -3.57 -20.03 11.29
CA HIS A 267 -2.89 -19.48 10.10
C HIS A 267 -2.09 -18.22 10.45
N LEU A 268 -2.65 -17.29 11.24
CA LEU A 268 -1.93 -16.11 11.71
C LEU A 268 -0.64 -16.47 12.47
N ARG A 269 -0.71 -17.45 13.38
CA ARG A 269 0.47 -17.93 14.13
C ARG A 269 1.52 -18.54 13.22
N ARG A 270 1.11 -19.43 12.32
CA ARG A 270 2.00 -20.08 11.36
C ARG A 270 2.73 -19.04 10.51
N GLU A 271 1.97 -18.09 9.92
CA GLU A 271 2.53 -17.07 9.04
C GLU A 271 3.36 -16.02 9.79
N TYR A 272 3.11 -15.82 11.09
CA TYR A 272 3.96 -14.99 11.94
C TYR A 272 5.38 -15.55 12.06
N LEU A 273 5.51 -16.87 12.10
CA LEU A 273 6.79 -17.57 12.26
C LEU A 273 7.47 -17.88 10.92
N SER A 274 6.72 -17.96 9.83
CA SER A 274 7.25 -18.32 8.51
C SER A 274 8.23 -17.26 7.96
N GLU A 275 9.30 -17.72 7.34
CA GLU A 275 10.25 -16.85 6.64
C GLU A 275 9.77 -16.57 5.22
N LYS A 276 10.02 -15.35 4.74
CA LYS A 276 9.71 -14.93 3.38
C LYS A 276 11.03 -14.52 2.72
N SER A 277 11.47 -15.28 1.73
CA SER A 277 12.77 -15.08 1.06
C SER A 277 12.93 -13.70 0.40
N CYS A 278 11.82 -13.08 -0.01
CA CYS A 278 11.80 -11.73 -0.58
C CYS A 278 12.02 -10.60 0.44
N ALA A 279 11.94 -10.89 1.75
CA ALA A 279 11.98 -9.86 2.80
C ALA A 279 13.21 -8.93 2.72
N PRO A 280 14.43 -9.40 2.49
CA PRO A 280 15.62 -8.53 2.47
C PRO A 280 15.53 -7.38 1.46
N HIS A 281 14.88 -7.59 0.32
CA HIS A 281 14.76 -6.63 -0.77
C HIS A 281 13.32 -6.14 -1.01
N CYS A 282 12.45 -6.32 -0.01
CA CYS A 282 11.04 -5.93 -0.11
C CYS A 282 10.88 -4.41 -0.20
N THR A 283 10.08 -3.95 -1.17
CA THR A 283 9.70 -2.53 -1.34
C THR A 283 8.30 -2.21 -0.83
N VAL A 284 7.55 -3.20 -0.34
CA VAL A 284 6.16 -3.04 0.10
C VAL A 284 6.12 -2.38 1.47
N SER A 285 6.01 -1.06 1.50
CA SER A 285 6.09 -0.23 2.71
C SER A 285 5.07 -0.61 3.79
N CYS A 286 3.83 -0.89 3.41
CA CYS A 286 2.77 -1.23 4.35
C CYS A 286 3.06 -2.53 5.13
N VAL A 287 3.65 -3.54 4.48
CA VAL A 287 4.06 -4.78 5.15
C VAL A 287 5.19 -4.52 6.14
N HIS A 288 6.18 -3.71 5.72
CA HIS A 288 7.31 -3.38 6.57
C HIS A 288 6.86 -2.58 7.81
N GLN A 289 6.04 -1.55 7.61
CA GLN A 289 5.53 -0.69 8.69
C GLN A 289 4.81 -1.48 9.79
N VAL A 290 3.97 -2.44 9.44
CA VAL A 290 3.28 -3.25 10.46
C VAL A 290 4.19 -4.31 11.07
N SER A 291 5.18 -4.79 10.34
CA SER A 291 6.12 -5.79 10.86
C SER A 291 7.09 -5.21 11.89
N ILE A 292 7.45 -3.93 11.77
CA ILE A 292 8.37 -3.25 12.70
C ILE A 292 7.82 -3.17 14.13
N PHE A 293 6.49 -3.22 14.31
CA PHE A 293 5.88 -3.28 15.64
C PHE A 293 6.31 -4.50 16.45
N ASP A 294 6.80 -5.54 15.79
CA ASP A 294 7.27 -6.76 16.42
C ASP A 294 8.80 -6.93 16.37
N SER A 295 9.53 -5.90 15.90
CA SER A 295 10.99 -5.98 15.77
C SER A 295 11.71 -6.26 17.11
N TRP A 296 11.18 -5.74 18.21
CA TRP A 296 11.70 -5.99 19.57
C TRP A 296 11.47 -7.42 20.07
N ARG A 297 10.53 -8.17 19.44
CA ARG A 297 10.24 -9.58 19.77
C ARG A 297 11.07 -10.56 18.94
N ALA A 298 11.59 -10.11 17.81
CA ALA A 298 12.39 -10.95 16.93
C ALA A 298 13.84 -10.89 17.38
N PRO A 299 14.49 -12.01 17.74
CA PRO A 299 15.93 -11.99 17.89
C PRO A 299 16.53 -11.52 16.56
N GLN A 300 17.51 -10.61 16.64
CA GLN A 300 18.27 -10.24 15.45
C GLN A 300 18.90 -11.51 14.89
N HIS A 301 18.62 -11.82 13.62
CA HIS A 301 19.30 -12.93 12.96
C HIS A 301 20.80 -12.60 12.86
N PRO A 302 21.69 -13.56 13.10
CA PRO A 302 23.08 -13.38 12.73
C PRO A 302 23.12 -13.06 11.22
N SER A 303 23.87 -12.04 10.86
CA SER A 303 24.04 -11.53 9.50
C SER A 303 24.11 -12.67 8.50
N ALA A 304 23.16 -12.71 7.57
CA ALA A 304 23.28 -13.55 6.39
C ALA A 304 24.53 -13.07 5.63
N SER A 305 25.55 -13.92 5.60
CA SER A 305 26.73 -13.74 4.77
C SER A 305 26.29 -13.36 3.36
N GLN A 306 27.01 -12.43 2.75
CA GLN A 306 26.86 -11.93 1.39
C GLN A 306 26.50 -13.06 0.39
N GLY A 307 25.24 -13.34 0.23
CA GLY A 307 24.68 -14.24 -0.75
C GLY A 307 24.15 -13.42 -1.92
N SER A 308 24.55 -13.78 -3.11
CA SER A 308 24.04 -13.28 -4.37
C SER A 308 22.52 -13.20 -4.36
N VAL A 309 21.99 -12.11 -4.92
CA VAL A 309 20.57 -11.91 -5.19
C VAL A 309 19.98 -13.20 -5.81
N PRO A 310 18.95 -13.82 -5.21
CA PRO A 310 18.33 -14.98 -5.82
C PRO A 310 17.70 -14.56 -7.16
N GLU A 311 18.08 -15.24 -8.24
CA GLU A 311 17.39 -15.18 -9.53
C GLU A 311 16.03 -15.91 -9.39
N SER A 312 15.06 -15.26 -8.77
CA SER A 312 13.67 -15.74 -8.80
C SER A 312 12.76 -14.57 -9.10
N PRO A 313 11.97 -14.63 -10.17
CA PRO A 313 11.02 -13.57 -10.47
C PRO A 313 10.02 -13.44 -9.33
N LEU A 314 9.80 -12.22 -8.86
CA LEU A 314 8.86 -11.91 -7.77
C LEU A 314 7.39 -12.12 -8.18
N VAL A 315 7.12 -12.34 -9.46
CA VAL A 315 5.75 -12.57 -9.98
C VAL A 315 5.80 -13.56 -11.14
N GLN A 316 5.19 -14.73 -10.98
CA GLN A 316 4.62 -15.46 -12.11
C GLN A 316 3.14 -15.15 -12.16
N ILE A 317 2.73 -14.40 -13.17
CA ILE A 317 1.31 -14.16 -13.50
C ILE A 317 0.98 -15.16 -14.60
N GLU A 318 0.19 -16.17 -14.29
CA GLU A 318 -0.66 -16.87 -15.27
C GLU A 318 -2.02 -16.21 -15.33
#